data_d5b6a287f6c4049229d06eb25b2b5639
#
_entry.id   d5b6a287f6c4049229d06eb25b2b5639
#
_cell.length_a   1.000
_cell.length_b   1.000
_cell.length_c   1.000
_cell.angle_alpha   90.00
_cell.angle_beta   90.00
_cell.angle_gamma   90.00
#
_symmetry.space_group_name_H-M   'P 1'
#
loop_
_entity.id
_entity.type
_entity.pdbx_description
1 polymer ?
#
loop_
_entity_poly.entity_id
_entity_poly.type
_entity_poly.pdbx_seq_one_letter_code
_entity_poly.pdbx_strand_id
1 'polypeptide(L)'
;MVVGGNTPETLEKHHECLKKQREAVKYRLKKLAARQSEITKKSSVIRESIIRKYQEIQTVLDKDLRITLSHLEMEERAAVSALDGLMERNCSLIQEIEQDLARLTVALNQVDTEPDTMEDMETVERVMDLLNSTDPSRVSLDEAKAEQILSLTNKMLLLICSQTPIIKKLINSYSSDVFLDPETAHPKLIISPQGDSATYTDTWQQLPDLPGRFDTTLNVISLQGFSFGRHYWEIDVTGKTYWELGVTYPTIPRKGTTEDCWLGRGAESWCMEFFDGEYTAWHGGVPHQLPYTKRFCRIGVLCSFPAGLVTFLEADKMIPLFSFCAGTFSDCLHLALCPGHDHNGNNAKPIGICNAISPTSDL
;
A
#
# COMPACT_ATOMS: atom_id res chain seq x y z
N MET A 1 14.43 73.99 26.93
CA MET A 1 14.58 72.55 27.20
C MET A 1 14.18 72.34 28.65
N VAL A 2 12.94 71.89 28.92
CA VAL A 2 12.51 71.57 30.27
C VAL A 2 12.74 70.03 30.44
N VAL A 3 13.78 69.72 31.15
CA VAL A 3 14.03 68.34 31.61
C VAL A 3 12.98 68.05 32.67
N GLY A 4 11.94 67.29 32.30
CA GLY A 4 10.91 66.81 33.25
C GLY A 4 11.54 65.93 34.29
N GLY A 5 11.88 66.47 35.45
CA GLY A 5 12.39 65.72 36.57
C GLY A 5 11.32 64.78 37.11
N ASN A 6 11.65 63.49 37.21
CA ASN A 6 10.86 62.49 37.92
C ASN A 6 10.72 62.94 39.37
N THR A 7 9.56 63.51 39.77
CA THR A 7 9.31 63.82 41.14
C THR A 7 9.13 62.51 41.95
N PRO A 8 9.50 62.45 43.23
CA PRO A 8 9.33 61.27 44.10
C PRO A 8 7.92 60.68 44.01
N GLU A 9 6.92 61.52 43.90
CA GLU A 9 5.50 61.13 43.78
C GLU A 9 5.14 60.40 42.49
N THR A 10 5.78 60.72 41.37
CA THR A 10 5.61 59.99 40.10
C THR A 10 6.29 58.62 40.13
N LEU A 11 7.42 58.50 40.84
CA LEU A 11 8.10 57.21 41.02
C LEU A 11 7.31 56.25 41.93
N GLU A 12 6.68 56.78 43.01
CA GLU A 12 5.80 55.98 43.86
C GLU A 12 4.57 55.50 43.12
N LYS A 13 3.90 56.33 42.34
CA LYS A 13 2.77 55.89 41.45
C LYS A 13 3.17 54.83 40.47
N HIS A 14 4.34 54.96 39.82
CA HIS A 14 4.83 53.92 38.93
C HIS A 14 5.15 52.61 39.65
N HIS A 15 5.77 52.66 40.81
CA HIS A 15 6.09 51.50 41.64
C HIS A 15 4.82 50.77 42.06
N GLU A 16 3.78 51.49 42.51
CA GLU A 16 2.50 50.88 42.86
C GLU A 16 1.78 50.27 41.64
N CYS A 17 1.85 50.92 40.49
CA CYS A 17 1.33 50.41 39.25
C CYS A 17 2.03 49.06 38.83
N LEU A 18 3.35 49.02 38.91
CA LEU A 18 4.13 47.81 38.61
C LEU A 18 3.84 46.68 39.61
N LYS A 19 3.60 46.96 40.90
CA LYS A 19 3.15 45.97 41.86
C LYS A 19 1.80 45.34 41.45
N LYS A 20 0.83 46.17 41.07
CA LYS A 20 -0.50 45.69 40.64
C LYS A 20 -0.38 44.86 39.35
N GLN A 21 0.43 45.29 38.39
CA GLN A 21 0.70 44.53 37.19
C GLN A 21 1.33 43.18 37.48
N ARG A 22 2.34 43.13 38.37
CA ARG A 22 2.99 41.89 38.80
C ARG A 22 1.98 40.89 39.40
N GLU A 23 1.10 41.34 40.30
CA GLU A 23 0.08 40.45 40.87
C GLU A 23 -0.94 39.98 39.82
N ALA A 24 -1.32 40.82 38.87
CA ALA A 24 -2.18 40.44 37.74
C ALA A 24 -1.51 39.38 36.88
N VAL A 25 -0.20 39.50 36.55
CA VAL A 25 0.58 38.52 35.79
C VAL A 25 0.71 37.19 36.57
N LYS A 26 1.00 37.23 37.87
CA LYS A 26 1.00 36.03 38.73
C LYS A 26 -0.32 35.28 38.70
N TYR A 27 -1.43 36.00 38.78
CA TYR A 27 -2.77 35.40 38.73
C TYR A 27 -3.03 34.73 37.38
N ARG A 28 -2.62 35.38 36.24
CA ARG A 28 -2.71 34.78 34.89
C ARG A 28 -1.85 33.53 34.79
N LEU A 29 -0.62 33.56 35.32
CA LEU A 29 0.29 32.41 35.31
C LEU A 29 -0.33 31.20 36.04
N LYS A 30 -0.97 31.44 37.21
CA LYS A 30 -1.68 30.39 37.95
C LYS A 30 -2.86 29.80 37.18
N LYS A 31 -3.62 30.63 36.47
CA LYS A 31 -4.71 30.15 35.57
C LYS A 31 -4.17 29.34 34.38
N LEU A 32 -3.08 29.77 33.76
CA LEU A 32 -2.45 29.03 32.65
C LEU A 32 -1.93 27.68 33.13
N ALA A 33 -1.27 27.59 34.27
CA ALA A 33 -0.80 26.33 34.86
C ALA A 33 -1.97 25.37 35.17
N ALA A 34 -3.06 25.87 35.72
CA ALA A 34 -4.26 25.06 35.96
C ALA A 34 -4.87 24.53 34.63
N ARG A 35 -4.95 25.38 33.60
CA ARG A 35 -5.45 24.98 32.27
C ARG A 35 -4.56 23.96 31.61
N GLN A 36 -3.23 24.12 31.68
CA GLN A 36 -2.25 23.16 31.20
C GLN A 36 -2.45 21.79 31.83
N SER A 37 -2.58 21.74 33.19
CA SER A 37 -2.83 20.50 33.92
C SER A 37 -4.15 19.85 33.52
N GLU A 38 -5.22 20.62 33.30
CA GLU A 38 -6.51 20.10 32.81
C GLU A 38 -6.40 19.49 31.42
N ILE A 39 -5.72 20.17 30.50
CA ILE A 39 -5.50 19.68 29.15
C ILE A 39 -4.69 18.37 29.14
N THR A 40 -3.61 18.32 29.95
CA THR A 40 -2.79 17.13 30.09
C THR A 40 -3.58 15.93 30.60
N LYS A 41 -4.42 16.13 31.63
CA LYS A 41 -5.29 15.08 32.18
C LYS A 41 -6.30 14.58 31.13
N LYS A 42 -6.98 15.49 30.43
CA LYS A 42 -7.92 15.12 29.37
C LYS A 42 -7.24 14.35 28.25
N SER A 43 -6.04 14.80 27.81
CA SER A 43 -5.24 14.13 26.80
C SER A 43 -4.84 12.71 27.22
N SER A 44 -4.45 12.50 28.49
CA SER A 44 -4.10 11.18 29.03
C SER A 44 -5.30 10.21 28.95
N VAL A 45 -6.47 10.63 29.39
CA VAL A 45 -7.70 9.80 29.36
C VAL A 45 -8.08 9.42 27.92
N ILE A 46 -8.00 10.37 26.99
CA ILE A 46 -8.29 10.11 25.57
C ILE A 46 -7.26 9.12 25.00
N ARG A 47 -5.97 9.30 25.29
CA ARG A 47 -4.89 8.41 24.85
C ARG A 47 -5.11 6.98 25.33
N GLU A 48 -5.41 6.79 26.60
CA GLU A 48 -5.70 5.47 27.19
C GLU A 48 -6.92 4.81 26.52
N SER A 49 -7.97 5.60 26.27
CA SER A 49 -9.16 5.10 25.57
C SER A 49 -8.84 4.66 24.13
N ILE A 50 -8.03 5.43 23.40
CA ILE A 50 -7.59 5.08 22.05
C ILE A 50 -6.78 3.77 22.09
N ILE A 51 -5.78 3.67 22.98
CA ILE A 51 -4.93 2.48 23.10
C ILE A 51 -5.80 1.24 23.35
N ARG A 52 -6.76 1.32 24.28
CA ARG A 52 -7.67 0.21 24.59
C ARG A 52 -8.46 -0.23 23.36
N LYS A 53 -8.98 0.72 22.57
CA LYS A 53 -9.75 0.39 21.36
C LYS A 53 -8.88 -0.30 20.30
N TYR A 54 -7.65 0.13 20.10
CA TYR A 54 -6.72 -0.55 19.20
C TYR A 54 -6.38 -1.97 19.69
N GLN A 55 -6.22 -2.18 20.98
CA GLN A 55 -6.00 -3.50 21.57
C GLN A 55 -7.22 -4.43 21.37
N GLU A 56 -8.45 -3.90 21.53
CA GLU A 56 -9.68 -4.64 21.22
C GLU A 56 -9.72 -5.08 19.74
N ILE A 57 -9.42 -4.17 18.81
CA ILE A 57 -9.36 -4.47 17.37
C ILE A 57 -8.31 -5.56 17.09
N GLN A 58 -7.10 -5.42 17.62
CA GLN A 58 -6.03 -6.39 17.46
C GLN A 58 -6.43 -7.77 17.97
N THR A 59 -7.07 -7.85 19.14
CA THR A 59 -7.56 -9.12 19.71
C THR A 59 -8.57 -9.83 18.79
N VAL A 60 -9.47 -9.06 18.17
CA VAL A 60 -10.45 -9.62 17.21
C VAL A 60 -9.74 -10.16 15.97
N LEU A 61 -8.80 -9.40 15.41
CA LEU A 61 -8.04 -9.81 14.22
C LEU A 61 -7.18 -11.04 14.49
N ASP A 62 -6.50 -11.12 15.63
CA ASP A 62 -5.69 -12.27 16.03
C ASP A 62 -6.52 -13.55 16.21
N LYS A 63 -7.78 -13.37 16.69
CA LYS A 63 -8.71 -14.49 16.81
C LYS A 63 -9.19 -14.97 15.43
N ASP A 64 -9.55 -14.07 14.55
CA ASP A 64 -10.00 -14.38 13.20
C ASP A 64 -8.91 -15.06 12.39
N LEU A 65 -7.66 -14.55 12.45
CA LEU A 65 -6.49 -15.16 11.83
C LEU A 65 -6.30 -16.62 12.28
N ARG A 66 -6.36 -16.87 13.59
CA ARG A 66 -6.21 -18.25 14.11
C ARG A 66 -7.28 -19.19 13.60
N ILE A 67 -8.54 -18.73 13.53
CA ILE A 67 -9.65 -19.53 12.99
C ILE A 67 -9.40 -19.83 11.52
N THR A 68 -9.05 -18.82 10.73
CA THR A 68 -8.80 -18.94 9.30
C THR A 68 -7.65 -19.90 8.99
N LEU A 69 -6.52 -19.78 9.71
CA LEU A 69 -5.37 -20.69 9.55
C LEU A 69 -5.73 -22.12 9.97
N SER A 70 -6.50 -22.30 11.06
CA SER A 70 -6.95 -23.63 11.50
C SER A 70 -7.81 -24.32 10.44
N HIS A 71 -8.64 -23.58 9.72
CA HIS A 71 -9.43 -24.15 8.60
C HIS A 71 -8.53 -24.60 7.45
N LEU A 72 -7.54 -23.77 7.06
CA LEU A 72 -6.58 -24.11 6.01
C LEU A 72 -5.77 -25.36 6.37
N GLU A 73 -5.28 -25.43 7.61
CA GLU A 73 -4.54 -26.61 8.12
C GLU A 73 -5.41 -27.90 8.15
N MET A 74 -6.72 -27.78 8.37
CA MET A 74 -7.62 -28.94 8.30
C MET A 74 -7.76 -29.44 6.86
N GLU A 75 -7.88 -28.53 5.90
CA GLU A 75 -7.99 -28.90 4.48
C GLU A 75 -6.68 -29.49 3.96
N GLU A 76 -5.55 -28.91 4.32
CA GLU A 76 -4.22 -29.46 3.99
C GLU A 76 -4.06 -30.87 4.54
N ARG A 77 -4.38 -31.10 5.82
CA ARG A 77 -4.31 -32.44 6.43
C ARG A 77 -5.25 -33.44 5.74
N ALA A 78 -6.44 -33.01 5.35
CA ALA A 78 -7.38 -33.89 4.64
C ALA A 78 -6.82 -34.28 3.25
N ALA A 79 -6.28 -33.33 2.51
CA ALA A 79 -5.68 -33.59 1.21
C ALA A 79 -4.41 -34.49 1.32
N VAL A 80 -3.53 -34.22 2.28
CA VAL A 80 -2.34 -35.05 2.54
C VAL A 80 -2.75 -36.48 2.94
N SER A 81 -3.72 -36.64 3.85
CA SER A 81 -4.20 -37.97 4.24
C SER A 81 -4.83 -38.75 3.08
N ALA A 82 -5.51 -38.06 2.17
CA ALA A 82 -6.04 -38.68 0.96
C ALA A 82 -4.92 -39.16 0.02
N LEU A 83 -3.84 -38.37 -0.13
CA LEU A 83 -2.66 -38.74 -0.90
C LEU A 83 -1.91 -39.91 -0.26
N ASP A 84 -1.74 -39.93 1.07
CA ASP A 84 -1.15 -41.05 1.80
C ASP A 84 -1.93 -42.34 1.55
N GLY A 85 -3.26 -42.28 1.60
CA GLY A 85 -4.10 -43.45 1.27
C GLY A 85 -3.99 -43.88 -0.20
N LEU A 86 -3.75 -42.95 -1.13
CA LEU A 86 -3.44 -43.29 -2.53
C LEU A 86 -2.05 -43.97 -2.64
N MET A 87 -1.05 -43.46 -1.92
CA MET A 87 0.30 -44.06 -1.91
C MET A 87 0.27 -45.49 -1.37
N GLU A 88 -0.43 -45.73 -0.25
CA GLU A 88 -0.59 -47.08 0.30
C GLU A 88 -1.21 -48.06 -0.70
N ARG A 89 -2.32 -47.65 -1.37
CA ARG A 89 -2.96 -48.47 -2.40
C ARG A 89 -2.03 -48.78 -3.57
N ASN A 90 -1.28 -47.76 -4.05
CA ASN A 90 -0.33 -47.96 -5.14
C ASN A 90 0.85 -48.87 -4.71
N CYS A 91 1.35 -48.75 -3.47
CA CYS A 91 2.36 -49.65 -2.95
C CYS A 91 1.86 -51.11 -2.89
N SER A 92 0.61 -51.34 -2.45
CA SER A 92 0.02 -52.68 -2.43
C SER A 92 -0.12 -53.24 -3.84
N LEU A 93 -0.57 -52.38 -4.79
CA LEU A 93 -0.71 -52.80 -6.20
C LEU A 93 0.62 -53.16 -6.83
N ILE A 94 1.71 -52.44 -6.54
CA ILE A 94 3.07 -52.79 -6.98
C ILE A 94 3.47 -54.19 -6.46
N GLN A 95 3.19 -54.49 -5.20
CA GLN A 95 3.52 -55.80 -4.61
C GLN A 95 2.71 -56.90 -5.32
N GLU A 96 1.42 -56.68 -5.63
CA GLU A 96 0.61 -57.64 -6.37
C GLU A 96 1.19 -57.87 -7.79
N ILE A 97 1.51 -56.81 -8.52
CA ILE A 97 2.12 -56.89 -9.85
C ILE A 97 3.47 -57.61 -9.81
N GLU A 98 4.31 -57.35 -8.83
CA GLU A 98 5.61 -58.02 -8.66
C GLU A 98 5.41 -59.53 -8.42
N GLN A 99 4.41 -59.93 -7.64
CA GLN A 99 4.08 -61.34 -7.42
C GLN A 99 3.59 -62.02 -8.69
N ASP A 100 2.73 -61.34 -9.46
CA ASP A 100 2.22 -61.86 -10.73
C ASP A 100 3.32 -61.98 -11.78
N LEU A 101 4.19 -60.96 -11.89
CA LEU A 101 5.38 -61.02 -12.74
C LEU A 101 6.30 -62.19 -12.36
N ALA A 102 6.53 -62.46 -11.08
CA ALA A 102 7.32 -63.58 -10.63
C ALA A 102 6.69 -64.93 -11.02
N ARG A 103 5.34 -65.08 -10.89
CA ARG A 103 4.60 -66.25 -11.34
C ARG A 103 4.68 -66.48 -12.85
N LEU A 104 4.46 -65.42 -13.65
CA LEU A 104 4.62 -65.49 -15.11
C LEU A 104 6.02 -65.82 -15.56
N THR A 105 7.03 -65.25 -14.88
CA THR A 105 8.45 -65.55 -15.19
C THR A 105 8.79 -67.03 -14.96
N VAL A 106 8.24 -67.62 -13.91
CA VAL A 106 8.39 -69.07 -13.62
C VAL A 106 7.68 -69.91 -14.69
N ALA A 107 6.43 -69.54 -15.05
CA ALA A 107 5.65 -70.23 -16.10
C ALA A 107 6.35 -70.18 -17.49
N LEU A 108 6.89 -69.03 -17.87
CA LEU A 108 7.66 -68.83 -19.13
C LEU A 108 8.93 -69.67 -19.18
N ASN A 109 9.54 -70.00 -18.03
CA ASN A 109 10.72 -70.86 -17.97
C ASN A 109 10.38 -72.36 -17.93
N GLN A 110 9.09 -72.73 -17.76
CA GLN A 110 8.61 -74.12 -17.79
C GLN A 110 7.95 -74.34 -19.15
N VAL A 111 8.64 -74.99 -20.10
CA VAL A 111 8.35 -75.12 -21.55
C VAL A 111 7.07 -75.89 -21.89
N ASP A 112 6.29 -76.42 -20.94
CA ASP A 112 5.17 -77.35 -21.17
C ASP A 112 3.77 -76.95 -20.62
N THR A 113 3.54 -75.69 -20.23
CA THR A 113 2.20 -75.24 -19.78
C THR A 113 1.67 -74.15 -20.70
N GLU A 114 0.51 -74.39 -21.33
CA GLU A 114 -0.22 -73.33 -22.05
C GLU A 114 -0.63 -72.25 -21.00
N PRO A 115 -0.28 -70.98 -21.21
CA PRO A 115 -0.70 -69.92 -20.32
C PRO A 115 -2.23 -69.73 -20.37
N ASP A 116 -2.86 -69.60 -19.19
CA ASP A 116 -4.30 -69.29 -19.09
C ASP A 116 -4.52 -67.79 -19.43
N THR A 117 -4.63 -67.52 -20.75
CA THR A 117 -4.66 -66.19 -21.31
C THR A 117 -5.86 -65.33 -20.85
N MET A 118 -6.89 -65.96 -20.27
CA MET A 118 -8.07 -65.23 -19.75
C MET A 118 -7.81 -64.61 -18.38
N GLU A 119 -7.10 -65.33 -17.48
CA GLU A 119 -6.80 -64.82 -16.13
C GLU A 119 -5.76 -63.72 -16.15
N ASP A 120 -4.82 -63.76 -17.10
CA ASP A 120 -3.81 -62.71 -17.31
C ASP A 120 -4.43 -61.43 -17.88
N MET A 121 -5.42 -61.51 -18.78
CA MET A 121 -6.13 -60.33 -19.32
C MET A 121 -6.98 -59.68 -18.24
N GLU A 122 -7.69 -60.44 -17.41
CA GLU A 122 -8.51 -59.92 -16.33
C GLU A 122 -7.65 -59.16 -15.27
N THR A 123 -6.45 -59.65 -15.02
CA THR A 123 -5.46 -58.99 -14.12
C THR A 123 -5.01 -57.65 -14.70
N VAL A 124 -4.68 -57.56 -15.99
CA VAL A 124 -4.25 -56.32 -16.65
C VAL A 124 -5.36 -55.27 -16.61
N GLU A 125 -6.62 -55.67 -16.93
CA GLU A 125 -7.81 -54.79 -16.91
C GLU A 125 -8.07 -54.24 -15.50
N ARG A 126 -7.99 -55.08 -14.46
CA ARG A 126 -8.10 -54.71 -13.06
C ARG A 126 -7.01 -53.72 -12.63
N VAL A 127 -5.77 -53.90 -13.04
CA VAL A 127 -4.66 -52.96 -12.77
C VAL A 127 -4.90 -51.62 -13.43
N MET A 128 -5.41 -51.60 -14.67
CA MET A 128 -5.73 -50.34 -15.36
C MET A 128 -6.85 -49.55 -14.69
N ASP A 129 -7.87 -50.24 -14.21
CA ASP A 129 -8.99 -49.64 -13.46
C ASP A 129 -8.51 -49.05 -12.12
N LEU A 130 -7.63 -49.77 -11.42
CA LEU A 130 -7.01 -49.28 -10.17
C LEU A 130 -6.11 -48.08 -10.41
N LEU A 131 -5.29 -48.06 -11.45
CA LEU A 131 -4.46 -46.92 -11.83
C LEU A 131 -5.32 -45.69 -12.11
N ASN A 132 -6.42 -45.84 -12.85
CA ASN A 132 -7.34 -44.75 -13.11
C ASN A 132 -8.04 -44.24 -11.85
N SER A 133 -8.33 -45.13 -10.89
CA SER A 133 -9.00 -44.76 -9.61
C SER A 133 -8.02 -44.08 -8.62
N THR A 134 -6.71 -44.27 -8.79
CA THR A 134 -5.65 -43.73 -7.92
C THR A 134 -4.92 -42.53 -8.52
N ASP A 135 -5.51 -41.87 -9.53
CA ASP A 135 -4.95 -40.67 -10.15
C ASP A 135 -4.78 -39.53 -9.09
N PRO A 136 -3.53 -39.14 -8.79
CA PRO A 136 -3.26 -38.10 -7.79
C PRO A 136 -3.78 -36.71 -8.19
N SER A 137 -4.07 -36.47 -9.47
CA SER A 137 -4.62 -35.19 -9.94
C SER A 137 -6.03 -34.90 -9.40
N ARG A 138 -6.72 -35.92 -8.87
CA ARG A 138 -8.06 -35.80 -8.25
C ARG A 138 -8.01 -35.25 -6.82
N VAL A 139 -6.84 -35.17 -6.22
CA VAL A 139 -6.63 -34.61 -4.87
C VAL A 139 -5.96 -33.27 -5.03
N SER A 140 -6.67 -32.20 -4.73
CA SER A 140 -6.14 -30.83 -4.75
C SER A 140 -6.66 -30.06 -3.55
N LEU A 141 -5.93 -29.03 -3.16
CA LEU A 141 -6.47 -27.98 -2.30
C LEU A 141 -7.60 -27.24 -3.05
N ASP A 142 -8.61 -26.80 -2.30
CA ASP A 142 -9.67 -25.95 -2.86
C ASP A 142 -9.14 -24.53 -3.08
N GLU A 143 -8.47 -24.33 -4.23
CA GLU A 143 -7.87 -23.03 -4.60
C GLU A 143 -8.94 -21.93 -4.67
N ALA A 144 -10.15 -22.24 -5.11
CA ALA A 144 -11.24 -21.26 -5.19
C ALA A 144 -11.63 -20.76 -3.80
N LYS A 145 -11.61 -21.63 -2.80
CA LYS A 145 -11.85 -21.25 -1.40
C LYS A 145 -10.71 -20.46 -0.82
N ALA A 146 -9.46 -20.81 -1.13
CA ALA A 146 -8.28 -20.04 -0.73
C ALA A 146 -8.33 -18.61 -1.31
N GLU A 147 -8.67 -18.45 -2.58
CA GLU A 147 -8.88 -17.14 -3.23
C GLU A 147 -10.02 -16.34 -2.59
N GLN A 148 -11.11 -16.98 -2.21
CA GLN A 148 -12.20 -16.30 -1.49
C GLN A 148 -11.76 -15.80 -0.12
N ILE A 149 -10.96 -16.55 0.62
CA ILE A 149 -10.40 -16.15 1.91
C ILE A 149 -9.46 -14.95 1.71
N LEU A 150 -8.56 -14.99 0.73
CA LEU A 150 -7.66 -13.88 0.39
C LEU A 150 -8.44 -12.63 -0.02
N SER A 151 -9.49 -12.78 -0.84
CA SER A 151 -10.37 -11.68 -1.24
C SER A 151 -11.09 -11.06 -0.04
N LEU A 152 -11.58 -11.89 0.89
CA LEU A 152 -12.21 -11.41 2.12
C LEU A 152 -11.21 -10.65 3.00
N THR A 153 -10.01 -11.20 3.18
CA THR A 153 -8.93 -10.56 3.96
C THR A 153 -8.55 -9.21 3.37
N ASN A 154 -8.43 -9.11 2.03
CA ASN A 154 -8.21 -7.84 1.35
C ASN A 154 -9.35 -6.83 1.56
N LYS A 155 -10.61 -7.29 1.54
CA LYS A 155 -11.77 -6.43 1.85
C LYS A 155 -11.75 -5.95 3.29
N MET A 156 -11.37 -6.80 4.24
CA MET A 156 -11.20 -6.41 5.65
C MET A 156 -10.09 -5.38 5.82
N LEU A 157 -8.93 -5.57 5.16
CA LEU A 157 -7.85 -4.60 5.15
C LEU A 157 -8.31 -3.25 4.61
N LEU A 158 -8.99 -3.23 3.46
CA LEU A 158 -9.59 -2.02 2.89
C LEU A 158 -10.58 -1.36 3.85
N LEU A 159 -11.41 -2.15 4.54
CA LEU A 159 -12.36 -1.64 5.53
C LEU A 159 -11.64 -1.00 6.73
N ILE A 160 -10.60 -1.63 7.24
CA ILE A 160 -9.79 -1.08 8.34
C ILE A 160 -9.08 0.19 7.89
N CYS A 161 -8.47 0.19 6.71
CA CYS A 161 -7.83 1.36 6.11
C CYS A 161 -8.84 2.49 5.85
N SER A 162 -10.09 2.16 5.45
CA SER A 162 -11.16 3.13 5.23
C SER A 162 -11.71 3.73 6.52
N GLN A 163 -11.68 2.99 7.61
CA GLN A 163 -12.14 3.49 8.91
C GLN A 163 -11.10 4.43 9.57
N THR A 164 -9.82 4.30 9.22
CA THR A 164 -8.77 5.18 9.75
C THR A 164 -8.96 6.65 9.33
N PRO A 165 -9.50 6.96 8.15
CA PRO A 165 -9.72 8.31 7.65
C PRO A 165 -11.14 8.85 7.74
N ILE A 166 -12.06 8.23 8.42
CA ILE A 166 -13.50 8.61 8.47
C ILE A 166 -13.73 10.11 8.76
N ILE A 167 -12.72 10.82 9.19
CA ILE A 167 -12.83 12.26 9.37
C ILE A 167 -11.85 12.91 8.39
N LYS A 168 -12.36 13.44 7.28
CA LYS A 168 -11.59 14.29 6.32
C LYS A 168 -10.70 15.30 7.07
N LYS A 169 -11.14 15.78 8.22
CA LYS A 169 -10.41 16.63 9.15
C LYS A 169 -9.17 15.96 9.76
N LEU A 170 -9.20 14.64 10.00
CA LEU A 170 -8.05 13.91 10.57
C LEU A 170 -7.02 13.62 9.48
N ILE A 171 -7.45 13.26 8.29
CA ILE A 171 -6.53 13.09 7.15
C ILE A 171 -5.89 14.40 6.76
N ASN A 172 -6.66 15.48 6.69
CA ASN A 172 -6.10 16.81 6.41
C ASN A 172 -5.09 17.25 7.48
N SER A 173 -5.15 16.71 8.71
CA SER A 173 -4.11 16.95 9.72
C SER A 173 -2.78 16.25 9.41
N TYR A 174 -2.76 15.29 8.48
CA TYR A 174 -1.55 14.65 7.95
C TYR A 174 -1.07 15.30 6.65
N SER A 175 -1.78 16.30 6.14
CA SER A 175 -1.36 17.03 4.95
C SER A 175 0.01 17.67 5.20
N SER A 176 0.91 17.43 4.27
CA SER A 176 2.26 17.99 4.27
C SER A 176 2.47 18.68 2.95
N ASP A 177 2.90 19.92 2.98
CA ASP A 177 3.23 20.64 1.76
C ASP A 177 4.44 19.98 1.08
N VAL A 178 4.28 19.70 -0.20
CA VAL A 178 5.33 19.14 -1.05
C VAL A 178 5.42 19.92 -2.35
N PHE A 179 6.62 20.02 -2.86
CA PHE A 179 6.92 20.71 -4.11
C PHE A 179 7.73 19.78 -5.01
N LEU A 180 7.41 19.76 -6.28
CA LEU A 180 8.14 19.00 -7.30
C LEU A 180 9.55 19.56 -7.47
N ASP A 181 10.50 18.66 -7.62
CA ASP A 181 11.90 19.00 -7.85
C ASP A 181 12.20 19.14 -9.36
N PRO A 182 12.38 20.36 -9.89
CA PRO A 182 12.67 20.56 -11.30
C PRO A 182 13.98 19.91 -11.77
N GLU A 183 14.91 19.62 -10.84
CA GLU A 183 16.16 18.94 -11.18
C GLU A 183 15.97 17.46 -11.49
N THR A 184 14.89 16.86 -10.96
CA THR A 184 14.55 15.46 -11.23
C THR A 184 13.65 15.29 -12.45
N ALA A 185 12.93 16.34 -12.85
CA ALA A 185 11.93 16.28 -13.91
C ALA A 185 12.54 15.87 -15.26
N HIS A 186 11.84 15.01 -16.00
CA HIS A 186 12.16 14.69 -17.39
C HIS A 186 12.17 15.97 -18.25
N PRO A 187 13.07 16.13 -19.26
CA PRO A 187 13.17 17.36 -20.05
C PRO A 187 11.92 17.73 -20.88
N LYS A 188 10.98 16.84 -21.03
CA LYS A 188 9.65 17.11 -21.61
C LYS A 188 8.57 17.45 -20.59
N LEU A 189 8.94 17.77 -19.34
CA LEU A 189 8.02 18.23 -18.31
C LEU A 189 8.27 19.69 -17.97
N ILE A 190 7.23 20.49 -17.98
CA ILE A 190 7.23 21.86 -17.47
C ILE A 190 6.68 21.80 -16.05
N ILE A 191 7.50 22.19 -15.08
CA ILE A 191 7.11 22.33 -13.69
C ILE A 191 6.64 23.77 -13.48
N SER A 192 5.51 23.94 -12.77
CA SER A 192 4.99 25.28 -12.43
C SER A 192 6.01 26.08 -11.62
N PRO A 193 5.99 27.41 -11.67
CA PRO A 193 6.88 28.24 -10.85
C PRO A 193 6.71 28.01 -9.35
N GLN A 194 5.55 27.56 -8.90
CA GLN A 194 5.25 27.21 -7.51
C GLN A 194 5.74 25.79 -7.14
N GLY A 195 6.13 24.97 -8.12
CA GLY A 195 6.52 23.58 -7.91
C GLY A 195 5.35 22.64 -7.57
N ASP A 196 4.13 23.04 -7.81
CA ASP A 196 2.92 22.31 -7.43
C ASP A 196 2.28 21.52 -8.57
N SER A 197 2.75 21.70 -9.81
CA SER A 197 2.19 20.98 -10.95
C SER A 197 3.22 20.67 -12.03
N ALA A 198 2.95 19.61 -12.81
CA ALA A 198 3.75 19.17 -13.94
C ALA A 198 2.87 19.03 -15.19
N THR A 199 3.36 19.55 -16.31
CA THR A 199 2.68 19.48 -17.62
C THR A 199 3.62 18.90 -18.65
N TYR A 200 3.14 18.01 -19.49
CA TYR A 200 3.89 17.48 -20.63
C TYR A 200 4.03 18.53 -21.74
N THR A 201 5.16 18.55 -22.39
CA THR A 201 5.43 19.31 -23.63
C THR A 201 6.17 18.46 -24.65
N ASP A 202 5.83 18.59 -25.92
CA ASP A 202 6.58 17.95 -27.00
C ASP A 202 7.97 18.53 -27.18
N THR A 203 8.20 19.77 -26.71
CA THR A 203 9.48 20.46 -26.82
C THR A 203 10.47 19.92 -25.80
N TRP A 204 11.60 19.41 -26.29
CA TRP A 204 12.72 19.03 -25.45
C TRP A 204 13.38 20.28 -24.87
N GLN A 205 13.30 20.45 -23.54
CA GLN A 205 13.89 21.61 -22.88
C GLN A 205 15.42 21.44 -22.77
N GLN A 206 16.15 22.53 -22.95
CA GLN A 206 17.63 22.58 -22.83
C GLN A 206 18.02 22.60 -21.35
N LEU A 207 17.78 21.50 -20.62
CA LEU A 207 18.13 21.35 -19.20
C LEU A 207 19.42 20.56 -19.04
N PRO A 208 20.21 20.82 -17.96
CA PRO A 208 21.38 20.04 -17.64
C PRO A 208 21.05 18.56 -17.47
N ASP A 209 21.91 17.69 -17.96
CA ASP A 209 21.81 16.26 -17.68
C ASP A 209 22.40 15.97 -16.29
N LEU A 210 21.51 15.94 -15.29
CA LEU A 210 21.86 15.64 -13.92
C LEU A 210 21.65 14.15 -13.61
N PRO A 211 22.44 13.54 -12.72
CA PRO A 211 22.23 12.14 -12.33
C PRO A 211 20.84 11.87 -11.76
N GLY A 212 20.23 12.83 -11.08
CA GLY A 212 18.88 12.75 -10.51
C GLY A 212 17.76 12.97 -11.52
N ARG A 213 18.04 13.46 -12.73
CA ARG A 213 17.02 13.76 -13.74
C ARG A 213 16.59 12.49 -14.47
N PHE A 214 15.29 12.28 -14.59
CA PHE A 214 14.74 11.24 -15.46
C PHE A 214 15.01 11.56 -16.92
N ASP A 215 15.46 10.58 -17.69
CA ASP A 215 15.83 10.76 -19.11
C ASP A 215 14.89 10.05 -20.09
N THR A 216 14.12 9.07 -19.64
CA THR A 216 13.24 8.24 -20.48
C THR A 216 11.79 8.31 -20.01
N THR A 217 11.55 8.11 -18.73
CA THR A 217 10.20 8.14 -18.15
C THR A 217 9.78 9.57 -17.81
N LEU A 218 8.52 9.94 -18.11
CA LEU A 218 7.98 11.28 -17.88
C LEU A 218 7.71 11.53 -16.38
N ASN A 219 8.68 11.23 -15.54
CA ASN A 219 8.55 11.30 -14.10
C ASN A 219 9.17 12.59 -13.53
N VAL A 220 8.64 12.99 -12.39
CA VAL A 220 9.20 13.97 -11.47
C VAL A 220 8.91 13.53 -10.05
N ILE A 221 9.82 13.79 -9.10
CA ILE A 221 9.57 13.53 -7.69
C ILE A 221 9.57 14.82 -6.87
N SER A 222 9.07 14.74 -5.64
CA SER A 222 9.09 15.88 -4.72
C SER A 222 10.48 16.17 -4.15
N LEU A 223 10.75 17.44 -3.85
CA LEU A 223 11.91 17.88 -3.09
C LEU A 223 11.94 17.27 -1.69
N GLN A 224 10.77 17.23 -1.04
CA GLN A 224 10.64 16.73 0.32
C GLN A 224 10.51 15.21 0.29
N GLY A 225 11.35 14.54 1.09
CA GLY A 225 11.23 13.14 1.45
C GLY A 225 10.78 12.98 2.91
N PHE A 226 10.04 11.93 3.19
CA PHE A 226 9.49 11.62 4.51
C PHE A 226 9.96 10.23 4.94
N SER A 227 10.29 10.05 6.23
CA SER A 227 10.81 8.79 6.76
C SER A 227 10.07 8.29 8.01
N PHE A 228 9.09 9.04 8.50
CA PHE A 228 8.29 8.67 9.67
C PHE A 228 6.93 9.35 9.67
N GLY A 229 5.99 8.89 10.52
CA GLY A 229 4.69 9.53 10.68
C GLY A 229 3.66 9.10 9.63
N ARG A 230 2.66 9.94 9.43
CA ARG A 230 1.62 9.79 8.41
C ARG A 230 1.60 11.05 7.57
N HIS A 231 1.50 10.88 6.26
CA HIS A 231 1.48 11.97 5.29
C HIS A 231 0.36 11.74 4.30
N TYR A 232 -0.28 12.84 3.90
CA TYR A 232 -1.38 12.81 2.96
C TYR A 232 -1.23 13.93 1.93
N TRP A 233 -1.44 13.59 0.67
CA TRP A 233 -1.43 14.53 -0.45
C TRP A 233 -2.65 14.31 -1.32
N GLU A 234 -3.25 15.38 -1.80
CA GLU A 234 -4.28 15.34 -2.84
C GLU A 234 -3.67 15.77 -4.17
N ILE A 235 -3.93 14.99 -5.21
CA ILE A 235 -3.42 15.25 -6.56
C ILE A 235 -4.61 15.46 -7.50
N ASP A 236 -4.65 16.63 -8.15
CA ASP A 236 -5.63 16.96 -9.18
C ASP A 236 -5.22 16.29 -10.50
N VAL A 237 -6.10 15.42 -10.98
CA VAL A 237 -5.99 14.69 -12.25
C VAL A 237 -7.15 15.02 -13.19
N THR A 238 -7.83 16.15 -12.95
CA THR A 238 -9.05 16.56 -13.67
C THR A 238 -8.79 16.67 -15.16
N GLY A 239 -9.54 15.91 -15.94
CA GLY A 239 -9.51 15.94 -17.40
C GLY A 239 -8.29 15.30 -18.04
N LYS A 240 -7.51 14.56 -17.27
CA LYS A 240 -6.43 13.72 -17.81
C LYS A 240 -6.97 12.38 -18.29
N THR A 241 -6.33 11.84 -19.34
CA THR A 241 -6.65 10.52 -19.91
C THR A 241 -5.59 9.47 -19.62
N TYR A 242 -4.40 9.92 -19.23
CA TYR A 242 -3.30 9.09 -18.74
C TYR A 242 -2.49 9.83 -17.69
N TRP A 243 -2.19 9.13 -16.62
CA TRP A 243 -1.28 9.58 -15.55
C TRP A 243 -0.83 8.42 -14.68
N GLU A 244 0.31 8.58 -14.04
CA GLU A 244 0.76 7.75 -12.93
C GLU A 244 1.12 8.65 -11.74
N LEU A 245 0.79 8.21 -10.53
CA LEU A 245 1.14 8.92 -9.31
C LEU A 245 1.33 7.96 -8.14
N GLY A 246 2.16 8.34 -7.18
CA GLY A 246 2.39 7.51 -6.01
C GLY A 246 3.58 7.98 -5.18
N VAL A 247 4.26 7.04 -4.55
CA VAL A 247 5.45 7.29 -3.74
C VAL A 247 6.60 6.42 -4.18
N THR A 248 7.83 6.92 -4.00
CA THR A 248 9.04 6.20 -4.39
C THR A 248 10.17 6.46 -3.42
N TYR A 249 11.09 5.50 -3.30
CA TYR A 249 12.40 5.74 -2.73
C TYR A 249 13.25 6.63 -3.64
N PRO A 250 14.23 7.37 -3.09
CA PRO A 250 15.13 8.19 -3.90
C PRO A 250 16.02 7.35 -4.84
N THR A 251 16.12 6.06 -4.58
CA THR A 251 16.93 5.08 -5.33
C THR A 251 16.28 4.59 -6.63
N ILE A 252 15.05 4.99 -6.94
CA ILE A 252 14.43 4.64 -8.23
C ILE A 252 15.36 4.99 -9.39
N PRO A 253 15.60 4.08 -10.35
CA PRO A 253 16.45 4.35 -11.51
C PRO A 253 15.98 5.57 -12.29
N ARG A 254 16.93 6.46 -12.61
CA ARG A 254 16.66 7.73 -13.31
C ARG A 254 17.00 7.67 -14.79
N LYS A 255 17.87 6.72 -15.16
CA LYS A 255 18.47 6.61 -16.47
C LYS A 255 18.20 5.26 -17.10
N GLY A 256 17.93 5.26 -18.39
CA GLY A 256 17.72 4.04 -19.17
C GLY A 256 16.26 3.72 -19.45
N THR A 257 16.05 2.57 -20.12
CA THR A 257 14.75 2.12 -20.66
C THR A 257 14.24 0.86 -20.01
N THR A 258 14.88 0.40 -18.92
CA THR A 258 14.47 -0.79 -18.18
C THR A 258 13.16 -0.53 -17.43
N GLU A 259 12.36 -1.57 -17.25
CA GLU A 259 11.02 -1.43 -16.66
C GLU A 259 11.03 -0.85 -15.25
N ASP A 260 12.08 -1.07 -14.47
CA ASP A 260 12.25 -0.54 -13.11
C ASP A 260 12.37 1.00 -13.04
N CYS A 261 12.63 1.67 -14.17
CA CYS A 261 12.55 3.14 -14.27
C CYS A 261 11.11 3.68 -14.20
N TRP A 262 10.11 2.84 -14.45
CA TRP A 262 8.71 3.24 -14.43
C TRP A 262 8.14 3.11 -13.02
N LEU A 263 7.23 4.01 -12.66
CA LEU A 263 6.59 3.96 -11.36
C LEU A 263 5.84 2.63 -11.14
N GLY A 264 6.10 2.00 -9.99
CA GLY A 264 5.49 0.73 -9.60
C GLY A 264 6.02 -0.52 -10.32
N ARG A 265 6.95 -0.38 -11.28
CA ARG A 265 7.51 -1.56 -11.98
C ARG A 265 8.73 -2.14 -11.25
N GLY A 266 9.49 -1.33 -10.51
CA GLY A 266 10.53 -1.77 -9.58
C GLY A 266 10.04 -1.89 -8.13
N ALA A 267 10.91 -2.39 -7.24
CA ALA A 267 10.65 -2.50 -5.81
C ALA A 267 10.66 -1.16 -5.08
N GLU A 268 11.15 -0.10 -5.73
CA GLU A 268 11.40 1.21 -5.15
C GLU A 268 10.16 2.09 -5.07
N SER A 269 9.06 1.72 -5.75
CA SER A 269 7.90 2.60 -5.87
C SER A 269 6.57 1.87 -5.80
N TRP A 270 5.55 2.57 -5.33
CA TRP A 270 4.14 2.17 -5.27
C TRP A 270 3.34 3.21 -6.01
N CYS A 271 2.61 2.82 -7.05
CA CYS A 271 1.87 3.78 -7.83
C CYS A 271 0.44 3.33 -8.18
N MET A 272 -0.39 4.30 -8.47
CA MET A 272 -1.65 4.14 -9.18
C MET A 272 -1.50 4.74 -10.57
N GLU A 273 -1.90 4.00 -11.57
CA GLU A 273 -1.97 4.37 -12.97
C GLU A 273 -3.43 4.50 -13.40
N PHE A 274 -3.70 5.49 -14.22
CA PHE A 274 -4.93 5.57 -15.00
C PHE A 274 -4.59 5.61 -16.47
N PHE A 275 -5.01 4.61 -17.21
CA PHE A 275 -4.76 4.47 -18.63
C PHE A 275 -5.98 3.85 -19.33
N ASP A 276 -6.38 4.42 -20.47
CA ASP A 276 -7.49 3.95 -21.32
C ASP A 276 -8.81 3.68 -20.55
N GLY A 277 -9.09 4.50 -19.53
CA GLY A 277 -10.31 4.37 -18.71
C GLY A 277 -10.22 3.39 -17.55
N GLU A 278 -9.08 2.75 -17.36
CA GLU A 278 -8.84 1.73 -16.33
C GLU A 278 -7.86 2.24 -15.27
N TYR A 279 -8.06 1.77 -14.04
CA TYR A 279 -7.16 2.04 -12.91
C TYR A 279 -6.39 0.78 -12.57
N THR A 280 -5.07 0.90 -12.43
CA THR A 280 -4.19 -0.19 -12.03
C THR A 280 -3.26 0.29 -10.93
N ALA A 281 -3.16 -0.48 -9.85
CA ALA A 281 -2.16 -0.23 -8.81
C ALA A 281 -0.95 -1.14 -9.07
N TRP A 282 0.27 -0.56 -9.02
CA TRP A 282 1.49 -1.25 -9.38
C TRP A 282 2.53 -1.20 -8.25
N HIS A 283 3.18 -2.33 -8.00
CA HIS A 283 4.38 -2.43 -7.18
C HIS A 283 5.19 -3.67 -7.56
N GLY A 284 6.53 -3.53 -7.69
CA GLY A 284 7.42 -4.64 -8.04
C GLY A 284 7.08 -5.32 -9.37
N GLY A 285 6.53 -4.58 -10.34
CA GLY A 285 6.09 -5.10 -11.62
C GLY A 285 4.75 -5.87 -11.58
N VAL A 286 4.11 -5.97 -10.42
CA VAL A 286 2.83 -6.69 -10.27
C VAL A 286 1.66 -5.72 -10.41
N PRO A 287 0.79 -5.91 -11.42
CA PRO A 287 -0.42 -5.12 -11.58
C PRO A 287 -1.57 -5.63 -10.73
N HIS A 288 -2.33 -4.69 -10.15
CA HIS A 288 -3.61 -4.96 -9.51
C HIS A 288 -4.68 -4.10 -10.17
N GLN A 289 -5.47 -4.69 -11.06
CA GLN A 289 -6.53 -3.99 -11.75
C GLN A 289 -7.68 -3.66 -10.80
N LEU A 290 -8.18 -2.41 -10.86
CA LEU A 290 -9.23 -1.93 -9.97
C LEU A 290 -10.58 -1.88 -10.70
N PRO A 291 -11.68 -2.25 -10.03
CA PRO A 291 -13.01 -2.35 -10.66
C PRO A 291 -13.71 -1.00 -10.78
N TYR A 292 -12.97 0.08 -11.07
CA TYR A 292 -13.54 1.42 -11.17
C TYR A 292 -13.56 1.86 -12.62
N THR A 293 -14.74 2.27 -13.11
CA THR A 293 -14.95 2.82 -14.46
C THR A 293 -15.19 4.34 -14.44
N LYS A 294 -15.47 4.88 -13.25
CA LYS A 294 -15.70 6.32 -13.07
C LYS A 294 -14.36 7.05 -13.03
N ARG A 295 -14.23 8.14 -13.80
CA ARG A 295 -13.08 9.05 -13.71
C ARG A 295 -13.15 9.87 -12.41
N PHE A 296 -12.06 9.84 -11.66
CA PHE A 296 -11.90 10.68 -10.48
C PHE A 296 -11.21 12.00 -10.85
N CYS A 297 -11.61 13.09 -10.20
CA CYS A 297 -10.96 14.38 -10.40
C CYS A 297 -9.73 14.55 -9.51
N ARG A 298 -9.77 13.97 -8.30
CA ARG A 298 -8.68 14.06 -7.34
C ARG A 298 -8.41 12.71 -6.71
N ILE A 299 -7.12 12.39 -6.64
CA ILE A 299 -6.62 11.17 -5.98
C ILE A 299 -5.88 11.60 -4.71
N GLY A 300 -6.25 11.01 -3.59
CA GLY A 300 -5.53 11.12 -2.34
C GLY A 300 -4.47 10.03 -2.22
N VAL A 301 -3.28 10.38 -1.77
CA VAL A 301 -2.21 9.44 -1.42
C VAL A 301 -1.94 9.57 0.07
N LEU A 302 -2.23 8.52 0.82
CA LEU A 302 -1.95 8.41 2.25
C LEU A 302 -0.79 7.44 2.46
N CYS A 303 0.30 7.94 3.02
CA CYS A 303 1.44 7.15 3.42
C CYS A 303 1.49 7.04 4.95
N SER A 304 1.54 5.83 5.48
CA SER A 304 1.62 5.59 6.92
C SER A 304 2.85 4.75 7.26
N PHE A 305 3.92 5.39 7.71
CA PHE A 305 5.15 4.70 8.14
C PHE A 305 4.90 3.75 9.32
N PRO A 306 4.14 4.12 10.37
CA PRO A 306 3.87 3.21 11.48
C PRO A 306 3.09 1.95 11.08
N ALA A 307 2.27 2.03 10.04
CA ALA A 307 1.47 0.91 9.56
C ALA A 307 2.09 0.20 8.36
N GLY A 308 3.14 0.76 7.75
CA GLY A 308 3.74 0.23 6.52
C GLY A 308 2.76 0.22 5.34
N LEU A 309 1.93 1.28 5.21
CA LEU A 309 0.85 1.34 4.23
C LEU A 309 1.04 2.50 3.26
N VAL A 310 0.75 2.24 1.99
CA VAL A 310 0.49 3.26 0.96
C VAL A 310 -0.94 3.06 0.47
N THR A 311 -1.82 4.04 0.71
CA THR A 311 -3.24 3.95 0.36
C THR A 311 -3.60 5.05 -0.62
N PHE A 312 -4.26 4.67 -1.71
CA PHE A 312 -4.86 5.56 -2.68
C PHE A 312 -6.35 5.72 -2.39
N LEU A 313 -6.83 6.96 -2.46
CA LEU A 313 -8.22 7.31 -2.14
C LEU A 313 -8.84 8.18 -3.24
N GLU A 314 -10.12 8.04 -3.43
CA GLU A 314 -10.92 9.09 -4.08
C GLU A 314 -11.05 10.25 -3.09
N ALA A 315 -10.40 11.38 -3.37
CA ALA A 315 -10.17 12.42 -2.38
C ALA A 315 -11.44 13.20 -1.99
N ASP A 316 -12.43 13.32 -2.90
CA ASP A 316 -13.66 14.08 -2.63
C ASP A 316 -14.55 13.39 -1.59
N LYS A 317 -14.64 12.06 -1.65
CA LYS A 317 -15.47 11.24 -0.76
C LYS A 317 -14.66 10.47 0.27
N MET A 318 -13.32 10.55 0.20
CA MET A 318 -12.41 9.81 1.06
C MET A 318 -12.63 8.28 1.00
N ILE A 319 -12.92 7.77 -0.20
CA ILE A 319 -13.14 6.34 -0.41
C ILE A 319 -11.81 5.69 -0.78
N PRO A 320 -11.33 4.68 -0.03
CA PRO A 320 -10.16 3.93 -0.41
C PRO A 320 -10.36 3.21 -1.74
N LEU A 321 -9.42 3.40 -2.65
CA LEU A 321 -9.40 2.73 -3.94
C LEU A 321 -8.51 1.48 -3.88
N PHE A 322 -7.31 1.61 -3.27
CA PHE A 322 -6.38 0.51 -3.08
C PHE A 322 -5.40 0.81 -1.95
N SER A 323 -4.88 -0.26 -1.31
CA SER A 323 -3.84 -0.14 -0.29
C SER A 323 -2.76 -1.19 -0.49
N PHE A 324 -1.51 -0.75 -0.51
CA PHE A 324 -0.35 -1.63 -0.43
C PHE A 324 0.08 -1.82 1.02
N CYS A 325 0.27 -3.07 1.42
CA CYS A 325 0.94 -3.44 2.67
C CYS A 325 2.44 -3.56 2.37
N ALA A 326 3.16 -2.45 2.46
CA ALA A 326 4.59 -2.39 2.13
C ALA A 326 5.48 -2.92 3.26
N GLY A 327 4.93 -3.13 4.46
CA GLY A 327 5.73 -3.47 5.64
C GLY A 327 6.56 -2.28 6.12
N THR A 328 7.75 -2.55 6.62
CA THR A 328 8.65 -1.47 7.07
C THR A 328 9.35 -0.84 5.88
N PHE A 329 9.18 0.46 5.69
CA PHE A 329 9.92 1.20 4.68
C PHE A 329 11.40 1.30 5.05
N SER A 330 12.26 1.04 4.07
CA SER A 330 13.72 0.99 4.27
C SER A 330 14.40 2.35 4.12
N ASP A 331 13.73 3.32 3.48
CA ASP A 331 14.27 4.66 3.20
C ASP A 331 13.15 5.70 3.22
N CYS A 332 13.49 6.98 3.04
CA CYS A 332 12.52 8.05 2.88
C CYS A 332 11.70 7.87 1.60
N LEU A 333 10.45 8.30 1.64
CA LEU A 333 9.54 8.28 0.49
C LEU A 333 9.31 9.69 -0.03
N HIS A 334 9.41 9.83 -1.34
CA HIS A 334 9.07 11.03 -2.09
C HIS A 334 7.75 10.82 -2.84
N LEU A 335 6.93 11.86 -2.94
CA LEU A 335 5.80 11.87 -3.87
C LEU A 335 6.37 11.84 -5.29
N ALA A 336 5.77 11.03 -6.16
CA ALA A 336 6.18 10.87 -7.56
C ALA A 336 4.98 11.05 -8.48
N LEU A 337 5.16 11.80 -9.56
CA LEU A 337 4.12 12.09 -10.55
C LEU A 337 4.63 11.85 -11.98
N CYS A 338 3.76 11.30 -12.81
CA CYS A 338 3.91 11.19 -14.26
C CYS A 338 2.64 11.75 -14.93
N PRO A 339 2.68 12.91 -15.59
CA PRO A 339 1.52 13.44 -16.29
C PRO A 339 1.17 12.69 -17.57
N GLY A 340 2.05 11.81 -18.06
CA GLY A 340 1.88 11.13 -19.33
C GLY A 340 2.03 12.04 -20.54
N HIS A 341 2.01 11.44 -21.73
CA HIS A 341 2.03 12.16 -23.00
C HIS A 341 0.72 12.91 -23.28
N ASP A 342 0.79 13.93 -24.11
CA ASP A 342 -0.38 14.74 -24.47
C ASP A 342 -1.43 14.00 -25.34
N HIS A 343 -1.03 13.00 -26.11
CA HIS A 343 -1.93 12.27 -27.02
C HIS A 343 -2.77 13.18 -27.93
N ASN A 344 -2.12 14.09 -28.66
CA ASN A 344 -2.77 15.02 -29.61
C ASN A 344 -3.81 15.97 -28.93
N GLY A 345 -3.50 16.51 -27.78
CA GLY A 345 -4.34 17.44 -27.04
C GLY A 345 -5.31 16.79 -26.06
N ASN A 346 -5.44 15.47 -26.07
CA ASN A 346 -6.40 14.78 -25.19
C ASN A 346 -5.93 14.63 -23.74
N ASN A 347 -4.63 14.83 -23.46
CA ASN A 347 -4.02 14.73 -22.12
C ASN A 347 -3.18 15.95 -21.74
N ALA A 348 -3.42 17.12 -22.37
CA ALA A 348 -2.62 18.33 -22.23
C ALA A 348 -2.66 18.99 -20.83
N LYS A 349 -3.67 18.67 -20.03
CA LYS A 349 -3.83 19.28 -18.70
C LYS A 349 -2.69 18.87 -17.74
N PRO A 350 -2.28 19.77 -16.84
CA PRO A 350 -1.31 19.44 -15.81
C PRO A 350 -1.84 18.37 -14.86
N ILE A 351 -0.92 17.64 -14.22
CA ILE A 351 -1.16 16.96 -12.97
C ILE A 351 -0.70 17.89 -11.83
N GLY A 352 -1.51 18.10 -10.81
CA GLY A 352 -1.27 19.13 -9.80
C GLY A 352 -1.38 18.62 -8.37
N ILE A 353 -0.54 19.13 -7.48
CA ILE A 353 -0.59 18.88 -6.03
C ILE A 353 -1.50 19.95 -5.41
N CYS A 354 -2.54 19.52 -4.71
CA CYS A 354 -3.40 20.41 -3.96
C CYS A 354 -2.79 20.69 -2.59
N ASN A 355 -1.78 21.58 -2.52
CA ASN A 355 -1.24 22.03 -1.25
C ASN A 355 -2.32 22.84 -0.49
N ALA A 356 -2.33 22.72 0.84
CA ALA A 356 -3.19 23.55 1.65
C ALA A 356 -2.80 25.02 1.42
N ILE A 357 -3.72 25.81 0.87
CA ILE A 357 -3.52 27.26 0.76
C ILE A 357 -3.32 27.76 2.19
N SER A 358 -2.11 28.20 2.52
CA SER A 358 -1.89 28.96 3.74
C SER A 358 -2.89 30.10 3.75
N PRO A 359 -3.69 30.29 4.82
CA PRO A 359 -4.59 31.42 4.87
C PRO A 359 -3.74 32.66 4.62
N THR A 360 -3.96 33.28 3.46
CA THR A 360 -3.42 34.60 3.19
C THR A 360 -3.74 35.45 4.40
N SER A 361 -2.71 35.94 5.03
CA SER A 361 -2.80 36.98 6.05
C SER A 361 -3.43 38.21 5.43
N ASP A 362 -4.76 38.24 5.44
CA ASP A 362 -5.50 39.50 5.33
C ASP A 362 -5.29 40.23 6.64
N LEU A 363 -4.29 41.13 6.63
CA LEU A 363 -4.12 42.23 7.55
C LEU A 363 -4.84 43.44 7.04
#